data_c7649cd0fffec500964031543edc64bf
#
_entry.id   c7649cd0fffec500964031543edc64bf
#
_cell.length_a   1.000
_cell.length_b   1.000
_cell.length_c   1.000
_cell.angle_alpha   90.00
_cell.angle_beta   90.00
_cell.angle_gamma   90.00
#
_symmetry.space_group_name_H-M   'P 1'
#
loop_
_entity.id
_entity.type
_entity.pdbx_description
1 polymer ?
#
loop_
_entity_poly.entity_id
_entity_poly.type
_entity_poly.pdbx_seq_one_letter_code
_entity_poly.pdbx_strand_id
1 'polypeptide(L)'
;MGRDFVKELQKEKNVDEIWMIARRKERLDAMAEKSNGSLRAFALDLTDMNSFDSFEEILKKEKPQIQYLVNAAGAGRMGKVEEISYNDHAFVLNINVRALTCMSRICLPYMGKGSRIIQLCSGSAFLPQPEFASYAASKSYVLSFSRALRQEVKKKGITVTAVCPGPVNTEFFEAAGSEIAPAKKRFLVESKDVVRKAMKDAKSGKELSVYGMSMKLVHLAGKLLPTRVVLSVMNEMMNKHE
;
A
#
# COMPACT_ATOMS: atom_id res chain seq x y z
N MET A 1 -0.32 -7.92 5.06
CA MET A 1 -1.34 -7.56 4.03
C MET A 1 -1.07 -8.15 2.65
N GLY A 2 0.12 -8.08 2.04
CA GLY A 2 0.37 -8.69 0.72
C GLY A 2 -0.05 -10.15 0.63
N ARG A 3 0.33 -10.97 1.61
CA ARG A 3 -0.09 -12.38 1.71
C ARG A 3 -1.62 -12.59 1.75
N ASP A 4 -2.34 -11.66 2.35
CA ASP A 4 -3.80 -11.78 2.44
C ASP A 4 -4.47 -11.37 1.13
N PHE A 5 -3.88 -10.43 0.36
CA PHE A 5 -4.30 -10.16 -1.01
C PHE A 5 -4.12 -11.38 -1.90
N VAL A 6 -2.98 -12.08 -1.81
CA VAL A 6 -2.78 -13.35 -2.55
C VAL A 6 -3.89 -14.34 -2.23
N LYS A 7 -4.20 -14.58 -0.94
CA LYS A 7 -5.28 -15.49 -0.51
C LYS A 7 -6.67 -15.07 -1.02
N GLU A 8 -6.96 -13.78 -1.10
CA GLU A 8 -8.24 -13.31 -1.63
C GLU A 8 -8.29 -13.40 -3.15
N LEU A 9 -7.16 -13.14 -3.85
CA LEU A 9 -7.07 -13.27 -5.30
C LEU A 9 -7.16 -14.71 -5.79
N GLN A 10 -6.65 -15.69 -5.03
CA GLN A 10 -6.81 -17.11 -5.32
C GLN A 10 -8.28 -17.58 -5.34
N LYS A 11 -9.20 -16.79 -4.78
CA LYS A 11 -10.65 -17.08 -4.82
C LYS A 11 -11.35 -16.53 -6.07
N GLU A 12 -10.64 -15.70 -6.85
CA GLU A 12 -11.19 -15.07 -8.05
C GLU A 12 -11.17 -16.05 -9.23
N LYS A 13 -12.32 -16.30 -9.82
CA LYS A 13 -12.47 -17.25 -10.93
C LYS A 13 -11.78 -16.83 -12.23
N ASN A 14 -11.47 -15.54 -12.37
CA ASN A 14 -10.87 -14.95 -13.56
C ASN A 14 -9.39 -14.60 -13.35
N VAL A 15 -8.75 -15.20 -12.37
CA VAL A 15 -7.30 -15.06 -12.10
C VAL A 15 -6.68 -16.46 -12.19
N ASP A 16 -5.97 -16.69 -13.26
CA ASP A 16 -5.33 -17.99 -13.53
C ASP A 16 -4.00 -18.11 -12.78
N GLU A 17 -3.23 -17.03 -12.73
CA GLU A 17 -1.92 -16.99 -12.09
C GLU A 17 -1.72 -15.69 -11.30
N ILE A 18 -1.01 -15.76 -10.17
CA ILE A 18 -0.65 -14.60 -9.35
C ILE A 18 0.86 -14.48 -9.29
N TRP A 19 1.37 -13.35 -9.77
CA TRP A 19 2.78 -13.02 -9.71
C TRP A 19 3.09 -12.28 -8.41
N MET A 20 3.93 -12.91 -7.60
CA MET A 20 4.34 -12.36 -6.30
C MET A 20 5.73 -11.76 -6.40
N ILE A 21 5.84 -10.46 -6.10
CA ILE A 21 7.11 -9.72 -6.16
C ILE A 21 7.49 -9.30 -4.75
N ALA A 22 8.64 -9.75 -4.25
CA ALA A 22 9.23 -9.34 -2.98
C ALA A 22 10.72 -9.72 -2.92
N ARG A 23 11.45 -9.18 -1.92
CA ARG A 23 12.88 -9.44 -1.75
C ARG A 23 13.23 -10.84 -1.19
N ARG A 24 12.38 -11.36 -0.31
CA ARG A 24 12.64 -12.62 0.44
C ARG A 24 12.20 -13.81 -0.38
N LYS A 25 13.17 -14.37 -1.15
CA LYS A 25 12.93 -15.50 -2.05
C LYS A 25 12.33 -16.70 -1.33
N GLU A 26 12.86 -17.08 -0.17
CA GLU A 26 12.42 -18.25 0.60
C GLU A 26 10.94 -18.15 1.01
N ARG A 27 10.49 -16.93 1.35
CA ARG A 27 9.06 -16.71 1.70
C ARG A 27 8.14 -16.78 0.48
N LEU A 28 8.63 -16.37 -0.68
CA LEU A 28 7.88 -16.47 -1.94
C LEU A 28 7.78 -17.93 -2.40
N ASP A 29 8.89 -18.67 -2.38
CA ASP A 29 8.96 -20.07 -2.78
C ASP A 29 8.06 -20.93 -1.88
N ALA A 30 8.13 -20.75 -0.56
CA ALA A 30 7.26 -21.46 0.39
C ALA A 30 5.75 -21.18 0.19
N MET A 31 5.39 -20.05 -0.41
CA MET A 31 4.00 -19.76 -0.80
C MET A 31 3.66 -20.42 -2.14
N ALA A 32 4.57 -20.37 -3.11
CA ALA A 32 4.38 -20.95 -4.45
C ALA A 32 4.23 -22.48 -4.39
N GLU A 33 5.07 -23.17 -3.62
CA GLU A 33 5.02 -24.62 -3.41
C GLU A 33 3.65 -25.12 -2.91
N LYS A 34 2.95 -24.31 -2.11
CA LYS A 34 1.64 -24.65 -1.54
C LYS A 34 0.45 -24.33 -2.46
N SER A 35 0.70 -23.90 -3.70
CA SER A 35 -0.33 -23.24 -4.53
C SER A 35 -0.78 -24.04 -5.75
N ASN A 36 -0.32 -25.28 -5.92
CA ASN A 36 -0.60 -26.09 -7.13
C ASN A 36 -0.35 -25.34 -8.46
N GLY A 37 0.72 -24.51 -8.49
CA GLY A 37 1.15 -23.79 -9.71
C GLY A 37 0.45 -22.45 -9.98
N SER A 38 -0.51 -22.05 -9.16
CA SER A 38 -1.22 -20.76 -9.36
C SER A 38 -0.44 -19.52 -8.88
N LEU A 39 0.69 -19.70 -8.20
CA LEU A 39 1.54 -18.61 -7.71
C LEU A 39 2.92 -18.68 -8.34
N ARG A 40 3.39 -17.56 -8.86
CA ARG A 40 4.73 -17.41 -9.42
C ARG A 40 5.54 -16.37 -8.62
N ALA A 41 6.76 -16.75 -8.26
CA ALA A 41 7.65 -15.98 -7.40
C ALA A 41 8.68 -15.19 -8.21
N PHE A 42 8.80 -13.87 -7.92
CA PHE A 42 9.83 -12.99 -8.45
C PHE A 42 10.57 -12.34 -7.28
N ALA A 43 11.79 -12.80 -7.02
CA ALA A 43 12.65 -12.24 -5.98
C ALA A 43 13.32 -10.95 -6.49
N LEU A 44 12.65 -9.80 -6.33
CA LEU A 44 13.12 -8.51 -6.80
C LEU A 44 13.15 -7.49 -5.66
N ASP A 45 14.18 -6.66 -5.63
CA ASP A 45 14.24 -5.50 -4.75
C ASP A 45 13.66 -4.27 -5.45
N LEU A 46 12.48 -3.85 -5.02
CA LEU A 46 11.81 -2.68 -5.58
C LEU A 46 12.45 -1.33 -5.18
N THR A 47 13.58 -1.35 -4.46
CA THR A 47 14.43 -0.18 -4.27
C THR A 47 15.58 -0.09 -5.27
N ASP A 48 15.79 -1.12 -6.09
CA ASP A 48 16.75 -1.14 -7.20
C ASP A 48 16.03 -0.90 -8.53
N MET A 49 16.54 0.06 -9.32
CA MET A 49 15.98 0.39 -10.63
C MET A 49 16.13 -0.76 -11.64
N ASN A 50 17.23 -1.51 -11.59
CA ASN A 50 17.44 -2.65 -12.47
C ASN A 50 16.36 -3.74 -12.31
N SER A 51 15.75 -3.82 -11.12
CA SER A 51 14.62 -4.74 -10.88
C SER A 51 13.40 -4.41 -11.75
N PHE A 52 13.15 -3.14 -12.02
CA PHE A 52 12.03 -2.73 -12.87
C PHE A 52 12.32 -3.03 -14.35
N ASP A 53 13.55 -2.77 -14.81
CA ASP A 53 13.96 -3.08 -16.18
C ASP A 53 13.85 -4.58 -16.44
N SER A 54 14.37 -5.41 -15.52
CA SER A 54 14.29 -6.88 -15.59
C SER A 54 12.83 -7.36 -15.61
N PHE A 55 11.96 -6.76 -14.80
CA PHE A 55 10.55 -7.13 -14.75
C PHE A 55 9.79 -6.66 -15.99
N GLU A 56 10.12 -5.48 -16.52
CA GLU A 56 9.53 -4.96 -17.77
C GLU A 56 9.86 -5.88 -18.96
N GLU A 57 11.09 -6.42 -19.03
CA GLU A 57 11.46 -7.40 -20.07
C GLU A 57 10.63 -8.71 -19.97
N ILE A 58 10.35 -9.18 -18.75
CA ILE A 58 9.46 -10.33 -18.55
C ILE A 58 8.05 -10.01 -19.06
N LEU A 59 7.51 -8.84 -18.73
CA LEU A 59 6.20 -8.40 -19.19
C LEU A 59 6.14 -8.27 -20.73
N LYS A 60 7.19 -7.73 -21.37
CA LYS A 60 7.28 -7.63 -22.84
C LYS A 60 7.28 -8.98 -23.52
N LYS A 61 8.01 -9.96 -22.93
CA LYS A 61 8.12 -11.32 -23.45
C LYS A 61 6.81 -12.09 -23.30
N GLU A 62 6.20 -12.06 -22.12
CA GLU A 62 5.05 -12.91 -21.79
C GLU A 62 3.70 -12.26 -22.13
N LYS A 63 3.64 -10.93 -22.22
CA LYS A 63 2.45 -10.14 -22.56
C LYS A 63 1.21 -10.58 -21.79
N PRO A 64 1.26 -10.63 -20.44
CA PRO A 64 0.15 -11.13 -19.64
C PRO A 64 -1.04 -10.16 -19.72
N GLN A 65 -2.25 -10.68 -19.53
CA GLN A 65 -3.43 -9.85 -19.32
C GLN A 65 -3.62 -9.60 -17.83
N ILE A 66 -3.22 -8.43 -17.33
CA ILE A 66 -3.25 -8.13 -15.90
C ILE A 66 -4.66 -7.70 -15.47
N GLN A 67 -5.32 -8.55 -14.68
CA GLN A 67 -6.63 -8.28 -14.10
C GLN A 67 -6.54 -7.45 -12.81
N TYR A 68 -5.53 -7.71 -11.99
CA TYR A 68 -5.27 -6.99 -10.75
C TYR A 68 -3.80 -6.59 -10.64
N LEU A 69 -3.54 -5.32 -10.37
CA LEU A 69 -2.25 -4.84 -9.88
C LEU A 69 -2.42 -4.42 -8.43
N VAL A 70 -1.73 -5.10 -7.50
CA VAL A 70 -1.78 -4.79 -6.06
C VAL A 70 -0.42 -4.29 -5.60
N ASN A 71 -0.27 -2.98 -5.46
CA ASN A 71 0.93 -2.36 -4.91
C ASN A 71 0.86 -2.36 -3.38
N ALA A 72 1.30 -3.46 -2.77
CA ALA A 72 1.26 -3.69 -1.32
C ALA A 72 2.62 -3.55 -0.63
N ALA A 73 3.70 -3.35 -1.36
CA ALA A 73 5.01 -3.06 -0.80
C ALA A 73 4.98 -1.70 -0.08
N GLY A 74 5.64 -1.62 1.07
CA GLY A 74 5.71 -0.39 1.83
C GLY A 74 6.50 -0.54 3.13
N ALA A 75 7.08 0.56 3.58
CA ALA A 75 7.86 0.66 4.80
C ALA A 75 7.57 1.98 5.51
N GLY A 76 7.93 2.04 6.79
CA GLY A 76 7.92 3.25 7.59
C GLY A 76 9.17 3.32 8.47
N ARG A 77 9.48 4.50 8.98
CA ARG A 77 10.47 4.73 10.05
C ARG A 77 9.88 5.79 10.97
N MET A 78 9.78 5.47 12.25
CA MET A 78 9.27 6.38 13.28
C MET A 78 10.43 7.06 13.98
N GLY A 79 10.28 8.34 14.29
CA GLY A 79 11.23 9.23 14.93
C GLY A 79 11.19 10.62 14.32
N LYS A 80 11.83 11.59 14.98
CA LYS A 80 11.99 12.94 14.44
C LYS A 80 12.84 12.92 13.18
N VAL A 81 12.64 13.87 12.27
CA VAL A 81 13.34 13.90 10.99
C VAL A 81 14.87 13.91 11.17
N GLU A 82 15.37 14.61 12.18
CA GLU A 82 16.80 14.70 12.49
C GLU A 82 17.41 13.42 13.11
N GLU A 83 16.57 12.55 13.70
CA GLU A 83 16.97 11.31 14.35
C GLU A 83 17.05 10.13 13.37
N ILE A 84 16.28 10.19 12.29
CA ILE A 84 16.23 9.15 11.26
C ILE A 84 17.32 9.41 10.22
N SER A 85 18.09 8.38 9.87
CA SER A 85 19.11 8.50 8.85
C SER A 85 18.54 8.91 7.48
N TYR A 86 19.31 9.67 6.71
CA TYR A 86 18.90 10.03 5.34
C TYR A 86 18.67 8.79 4.46
N ASN A 87 19.41 7.70 4.69
CA ASN A 87 19.22 6.43 3.99
C ASN A 87 17.85 5.80 4.30
N ASP A 88 17.39 5.87 5.56
CA ASP A 88 16.07 5.37 5.94
C ASP A 88 14.94 6.23 5.37
N HIS A 89 15.11 7.55 5.35
CA HIS A 89 14.17 8.44 4.65
C HIS A 89 14.08 8.10 3.16
N ALA A 90 15.22 7.96 2.49
CA ALA A 90 15.31 7.58 1.08
C ALA A 90 14.68 6.19 0.83
N PHE A 91 14.96 5.21 1.70
CA PHE A 91 14.35 3.89 1.62
C PHE A 91 12.83 3.93 1.69
N VAL A 92 12.25 4.69 2.64
CA VAL A 92 10.79 4.86 2.77
C VAL A 92 10.20 5.47 1.49
N LEU A 93 10.82 6.51 0.94
CA LEU A 93 10.35 7.14 -0.30
C LEU A 93 10.51 6.22 -1.50
N ASN A 94 11.63 5.51 -1.62
CA ASN A 94 11.89 4.59 -2.71
C ASN A 94 10.84 3.47 -2.75
N ILE A 95 10.52 2.87 -1.61
CA ILE A 95 9.57 1.74 -1.59
C ILE A 95 8.10 2.19 -1.65
N ASN A 96 7.72 3.30 -0.99
CA ASN A 96 6.33 3.74 -0.94
C ASN A 96 5.91 4.55 -2.16
N VAL A 97 6.81 5.31 -2.76
CA VAL A 97 6.52 6.27 -3.83
C VAL A 97 7.06 5.76 -5.17
N ARG A 98 8.39 5.65 -5.29
CA ARG A 98 9.02 5.29 -6.56
C ARG A 98 8.59 3.90 -7.04
N ALA A 99 8.68 2.89 -6.16
CA ALA A 99 8.30 1.52 -6.53
C ALA A 99 6.85 1.42 -6.99
N LEU A 100 5.93 2.00 -6.25
CA LEU A 100 4.51 2.02 -6.60
C LEU A 100 4.25 2.71 -7.96
N THR A 101 4.92 3.83 -8.20
CA THR A 101 4.80 4.60 -9.46
C THR A 101 5.36 3.80 -10.64
N CYS A 102 6.57 3.24 -10.50
CA CYS A 102 7.21 2.43 -11.54
C CYS A 102 6.39 1.17 -11.87
N MET A 103 5.95 0.41 -10.85
CA MET A 103 5.10 -0.77 -11.05
C MET A 103 3.78 -0.41 -11.74
N SER A 104 3.16 0.71 -11.36
CA SER A 104 1.94 1.17 -12.03
C SER A 104 2.21 1.46 -13.50
N ARG A 105 3.30 2.16 -13.82
CA ARG A 105 3.68 2.51 -15.21
C ARG A 105 3.95 1.29 -16.06
N ILE A 106 4.77 0.34 -15.59
CA ILE A 106 5.19 -0.81 -16.42
C ILE A 106 4.07 -1.85 -16.59
N CYS A 107 3.15 -1.98 -15.62
CA CYS A 107 2.02 -2.91 -15.71
C CYS A 107 0.84 -2.35 -16.54
N LEU A 108 0.67 -1.04 -16.59
CA LEU A 108 -0.49 -0.40 -17.22
C LEU A 108 -0.71 -0.76 -18.70
N PRO A 109 0.32 -0.95 -19.58
CA PRO A 109 0.14 -1.40 -20.94
C PRO A 109 -0.53 -2.78 -21.09
N TYR A 110 -0.45 -3.61 -20.05
CA TYR A 110 -0.99 -4.98 -20.00
C TYR A 110 -2.35 -5.06 -19.30
N MET A 111 -2.95 -3.91 -18.98
CA MET A 111 -4.25 -3.78 -18.32
C MET A 111 -5.31 -3.25 -19.28
N GLY A 112 -6.53 -3.74 -19.15
CA GLY A 112 -7.65 -3.36 -20.01
C GLY A 112 -8.96 -3.17 -19.26
N LYS A 113 -10.07 -3.16 -20.00
CA LYS A 113 -11.42 -3.00 -19.43
C LYS A 113 -11.70 -4.07 -18.38
N GLY A 114 -12.10 -3.63 -17.18
CA GLY A 114 -12.36 -4.50 -16.04
C GLY A 114 -11.17 -4.72 -15.13
N SER A 115 -9.95 -4.34 -15.55
CA SER A 115 -8.76 -4.43 -14.67
C SER A 115 -8.84 -3.46 -13.48
N ARG A 116 -8.15 -3.82 -12.40
CA ARG A 116 -8.19 -3.09 -11.12
C ARG A 116 -6.78 -2.86 -10.59
N ILE A 117 -6.51 -1.62 -10.23
CA ILE A 117 -5.29 -1.22 -9.51
C ILE A 117 -5.67 -0.97 -8.05
N ILE A 118 -5.00 -1.64 -7.13
CA ILE A 118 -5.18 -1.50 -5.69
C ILE A 118 -3.88 -0.94 -5.12
N GLN A 119 -3.94 0.30 -4.63
CA GLN A 119 -2.79 1.02 -4.07
C GLN A 119 -2.85 1.00 -2.54
N LEU A 120 -1.87 0.37 -1.89
CA LEU A 120 -1.82 0.34 -0.43
C LEU A 120 -1.33 1.67 0.12
N CYS A 121 -2.29 2.52 0.42
CA CYS A 121 -2.12 3.79 1.09
C CYS A 121 -2.06 3.62 2.62
N SER A 122 -2.59 4.56 3.37
CA SER A 122 -2.74 4.56 4.83
C SER A 122 -3.71 5.67 5.26
N GLY A 123 -4.28 5.56 6.44
CA GLY A 123 -4.94 6.69 7.10
C GLY A 123 -3.99 7.86 7.37
N SER A 124 -2.68 7.60 7.45
CA SER A 124 -1.63 8.63 7.52
C SER A 124 -1.60 9.58 6.31
N ALA A 125 -2.25 9.22 5.20
CA ALA A 125 -2.38 10.10 4.05
C ALA A 125 -3.36 11.27 4.27
N PHE A 126 -4.18 11.20 5.30
CA PHE A 126 -5.22 12.20 5.53
C PHE A 126 -4.73 13.40 6.36
N LEU A 127 -3.65 13.21 7.12
CA LEU A 127 -3.14 14.19 8.07
C LEU A 127 -1.60 14.12 8.14
N PRO A 128 -0.90 15.26 8.25
CA PRO A 128 0.52 15.25 8.56
C PRO A 128 0.75 14.63 9.93
N GLN A 129 1.85 13.87 10.08
CA GLN A 129 2.19 13.18 11.33
C GLN A 129 3.61 13.54 11.76
N PRO A 130 3.78 14.32 12.85
CA PRO A 130 5.06 14.46 13.52
C PRO A 130 5.63 13.08 13.89
N GLU A 131 6.94 12.95 13.95
CA GLU A 131 7.68 11.70 14.18
C GLU A 131 7.39 10.56 13.18
N PHE A 132 6.62 10.84 12.14
CA PHE A 132 6.35 9.89 11.06
C PHE A 132 6.22 10.63 9.71
N ALA A 133 6.91 11.75 9.59
CA ALA A 133 6.74 12.73 8.52
C ALA A 133 6.94 12.14 7.12
N SER A 134 8.07 11.47 6.86
CA SER A 134 8.36 10.88 5.54
C SER A 134 7.34 9.81 5.14
N TYR A 135 6.90 8.99 6.10
CA TYR A 135 5.86 8.00 5.84
C TYR A 135 4.52 8.66 5.50
N ALA A 136 4.04 9.60 6.33
CA ALA A 136 2.77 10.28 6.09
C ALA A 136 2.78 11.02 4.75
N ALA A 137 3.87 11.73 4.44
CA ALA A 137 4.06 12.40 3.16
C ALA A 137 4.04 11.42 1.98
N SER A 138 4.74 10.27 2.10
CA SER A 138 4.72 9.22 1.08
C SER A 138 3.32 8.66 0.83
N LYS A 139 2.51 8.51 1.89
CA LYS A 139 1.13 8.01 1.76
C LYS A 139 0.17 9.08 1.22
N SER A 140 0.43 10.36 1.48
CA SER A 140 -0.29 11.47 0.83
C SER A 140 0.01 11.51 -0.66
N TYR A 141 1.27 11.27 -1.08
CA TYR A 141 1.61 11.07 -2.49
C TYR A 141 0.79 9.92 -3.09
N VAL A 142 0.79 8.73 -2.46
CA VAL A 142 0.04 7.57 -2.96
C VAL A 142 -1.43 7.88 -3.15
N LEU A 143 -2.06 8.60 -2.22
CA LEU A 143 -3.47 8.99 -2.31
C LEU A 143 -3.71 9.92 -3.50
N SER A 144 -2.90 10.97 -3.65
CA SER A 144 -2.99 11.94 -4.75
C SER A 144 -2.73 11.26 -6.10
N PHE A 145 -1.66 10.46 -6.21
CA PHE A 145 -1.31 9.70 -7.41
C PHE A 145 -2.44 8.74 -7.82
N SER A 146 -3.01 8.02 -6.86
CA SER A 146 -4.12 7.08 -7.14
C SER A 146 -5.34 7.78 -7.73
N ARG A 147 -5.65 8.97 -7.25
CA ARG A 147 -6.77 9.80 -7.75
C ARG A 147 -6.52 10.30 -9.17
N ALA A 148 -5.33 10.82 -9.44
CA ALA A 148 -4.93 11.26 -10.76
C ALA A 148 -4.95 10.09 -11.77
N LEU A 149 -4.24 9.01 -11.44
CA LEU A 149 -4.19 7.81 -12.28
C LEU A 149 -5.59 7.26 -12.58
N ARG A 150 -6.51 7.28 -11.61
CA ARG A 150 -7.88 6.85 -11.82
C ARG A 150 -8.58 7.62 -12.95
N GLN A 151 -8.36 8.92 -13.06
CA GLN A 151 -8.94 9.73 -14.13
C GLN A 151 -8.28 9.43 -15.49
N GLU A 152 -6.96 9.25 -15.50
CA GLU A 152 -6.21 8.94 -16.72
C GLU A 152 -6.64 7.60 -17.35
N VAL A 153 -6.90 6.58 -16.51
CA VAL A 153 -7.24 5.22 -16.98
C VAL A 153 -8.74 4.97 -17.14
N LYS A 154 -9.58 5.94 -16.77
CA LYS A 154 -11.05 5.80 -16.77
C LYS A 154 -11.59 5.41 -18.15
N LYS A 155 -11.10 6.03 -19.22
CA LYS A 155 -11.52 5.72 -20.60
C LYS A 155 -11.12 4.30 -21.04
N LYS A 156 -10.09 3.71 -20.44
CA LYS A 156 -9.68 2.31 -20.66
C LYS A 156 -10.54 1.32 -19.87
N GLY A 157 -11.47 1.78 -19.05
CA GLY A 157 -12.30 0.93 -18.17
C GLY A 157 -11.53 0.28 -17.03
N ILE A 158 -10.38 0.85 -16.66
CA ILE A 158 -9.57 0.41 -15.51
C ILE A 158 -9.99 1.20 -14.27
N THR A 159 -10.07 0.55 -13.12
CA THR A 159 -10.38 1.21 -11.85
C THR A 159 -9.15 1.27 -10.94
N VAL A 160 -9.04 2.34 -10.16
CA VAL A 160 -7.98 2.51 -9.14
C VAL A 160 -8.63 2.72 -7.80
N THR A 161 -8.20 1.96 -6.79
CA THR A 161 -8.68 2.04 -5.41
C THR A 161 -7.50 2.25 -4.47
N ALA A 162 -7.50 3.36 -3.72
CA ALA A 162 -6.56 3.60 -2.64
C ALA A 162 -7.09 2.99 -1.34
N VAL A 163 -6.34 2.07 -0.74
CA VAL A 163 -6.70 1.41 0.51
C VAL A 163 -6.06 2.17 1.67
N CYS A 164 -6.88 2.79 2.51
CA CYS A 164 -6.46 3.65 3.61
C CYS A 164 -6.83 3.03 4.96
N PRO A 165 -6.08 2.02 5.43
CA PRO A 165 -6.31 1.42 6.74
C PRO A 165 -5.79 2.31 7.87
N GLY A 166 -6.34 2.11 9.06
CA GLY A 166 -5.72 2.51 10.32
C GLY A 166 -4.57 1.57 10.71
N PRO A 167 -4.23 1.50 12.01
CA PRO A 167 -3.25 0.54 12.51
C PRO A 167 -3.69 -0.90 12.22
N VAL A 168 -2.83 -1.68 11.55
CA VAL A 168 -3.10 -3.08 11.19
C VAL A 168 -2.11 -3.98 11.93
N ASN A 169 -2.60 -5.07 12.48
CA ASN A 169 -1.78 -6.08 13.12
C ASN A 169 -0.89 -6.79 12.09
N THR A 170 0.35 -6.35 11.97
CA THR A 170 1.35 -6.87 11.02
C THR A 170 2.76 -6.55 11.53
N GLU A 171 3.78 -7.18 10.95
CA GLU A 171 5.22 -6.91 11.18
C GLU A 171 5.63 -5.43 10.88
N PHE A 172 4.70 -4.58 10.45
CA PHE A 172 5.01 -3.21 9.96
C PHE A 172 5.55 -2.30 11.06
N PHE A 173 4.94 -2.30 12.25
CA PHE A 173 5.36 -1.41 13.34
C PHE A 173 6.71 -1.82 13.91
N GLU A 174 6.94 -3.12 14.10
CA GLU A 174 8.23 -3.66 14.49
C GLU A 174 9.33 -3.25 13.47
N ALA A 175 9.05 -3.44 12.18
CA ALA A 175 9.97 -3.04 11.11
C ALA A 175 10.16 -1.51 10.98
N ALA A 176 9.22 -0.71 11.48
CA ALA A 176 9.31 0.74 11.54
C ALA A 176 10.12 1.26 12.74
N GLY A 177 10.59 0.37 13.62
CA GLY A 177 11.37 0.73 14.80
C GLY A 177 10.51 1.25 15.96
N SER A 178 9.23 0.89 16.02
CA SER A 178 8.33 1.37 17.06
C SER A 178 7.43 0.27 17.60
N GLU A 179 7.16 0.32 18.88
CA GLU A 179 6.04 -0.41 19.48
C GLU A 179 4.74 0.35 19.22
N ILE A 180 3.66 -0.40 19.11
CA ILE A 180 2.32 0.19 18.98
C ILE A 180 1.95 0.79 20.32
N ALA A 181 1.82 2.12 20.38
CA ALA A 181 1.40 2.80 21.60
C ALA A 181 0.11 2.18 22.18
N PRO A 182 -0.01 2.01 23.51
CA PRO A 182 -1.18 1.37 24.14
C PRO A 182 -2.51 1.95 23.69
N ALA A 183 -2.58 3.27 23.49
CA ALA A 183 -3.77 3.96 22.99
C ALA A 183 -4.15 3.55 21.55
N LYS A 184 -3.20 3.12 20.72
CA LYS A 184 -3.45 2.64 19.36
C LYS A 184 -3.76 1.15 19.32
N LYS A 185 -3.37 0.35 20.33
CA LYS A 185 -3.64 -1.11 20.40
C LYS A 185 -5.13 -1.42 20.27
N ARG A 186 -6.01 -0.61 20.89
CA ARG A 186 -7.47 -0.78 20.84
C ARG A 186 -8.08 -0.55 19.43
N PHE A 187 -7.33 0.09 18.53
CA PHE A 187 -7.76 0.34 17.16
C PHE A 187 -7.10 -0.58 16.14
N LEU A 188 -6.30 -1.54 16.62
CA LEU A 188 -5.71 -2.56 15.77
C LEU A 188 -6.79 -3.37 15.09
N VAL A 189 -6.63 -3.55 13.79
CA VAL A 189 -7.50 -4.37 12.98
C VAL A 189 -6.73 -5.49 12.31
N GLU A 190 -7.40 -6.59 12.03
CA GLU A 190 -6.79 -7.72 11.35
C GLU A 190 -6.58 -7.42 9.86
N SER A 191 -5.41 -7.78 9.36
CA SER A 191 -5.02 -7.60 7.96
C SER A 191 -6.02 -8.24 6.99
N LYS A 192 -6.51 -9.44 7.30
CA LYS A 192 -7.49 -10.16 6.47
C LYS A 192 -8.80 -9.39 6.27
N ASP A 193 -9.27 -8.67 7.29
CA ASP A 193 -10.54 -7.95 7.22
C ASP A 193 -10.42 -6.65 6.41
N VAL A 194 -9.27 -5.95 6.56
CA VAL A 194 -8.92 -4.81 5.72
C VAL A 194 -8.84 -5.23 4.25
N VAL A 195 -8.15 -6.33 3.96
CA VAL A 195 -7.97 -6.83 2.59
C VAL A 195 -9.30 -7.29 1.97
N ARG A 196 -10.13 -8.03 2.72
CA ARG A 196 -11.46 -8.43 2.24
C ARG A 196 -12.31 -7.23 1.87
N LYS A 197 -12.30 -6.19 2.71
CA LYS A 197 -13.00 -4.94 2.39
C LYS A 197 -12.39 -4.25 1.17
N ALA A 198 -11.08 -4.17 1.07
CA ALA A 198 -10.38 -3.56 -0.07
C ALA A 198 -10.75 -4.23 -1.39
N MET A 199 -10.77 -5.57 -1.43
CA MET A 199 -11.20 -6.35 -2.60
C MET A 199 -12.65 -6.07 -2.98
N LYS A 200 -13.57 -6.03 -1.98
CA LYS A 200 -14.97 -5.68 -2.21
C LYS A 200 -15.13 -4.27 -2.79
N ASP A 201 -14.43 -3.29 -2.22
CA ASP A 201 -14.50 -1.89 -2.66
C ASP A 201 -13.88 -1.72 -4.06
N ALA A 202 -12.76 -2.40 -4.36
CA ALA A 202 -12.13 -2.39 -5.68
C ALA A 202 -13.05 -3.00 -6.76
N LYS A 203 -13.71 -4.13 -6.45
CA LYS A 203 -14.72 -4.74 -7.34
C LYS A 203 -15.91 -3.83 -7.62
N SER A 204 -16.31 -3.04 -6.63
CA SER A 204 -17.37 -2.03 -6.77
C SER A 204 -16.88 -0.73 -7.42
N GLY A 205 -15.62 -0.66 -7.83
CA GLY A 205 -15.04 0.51 -8.48
C GLY A 205 -14.90 1.74 -7.57
N LYS A 206 -14.82 1.57 -6.24
CA LYS A 206 -14.65 2.70 -5.32
C LYS A 206 -13.25 3.29 -5.41
N GLU A 207 -13.16 4.61 -5.31
CA GLU A 207 -11.90 5.36 -5.25
C GLU A 207 -11.10 5.07 -3.97
N LEU A 208 -11.80 5.02 -2.84
CA LEU A 208 -11.23 4.84 -1.51
C LEU A 208 -11.82 3.61 -0.82
N SER A 209 -10.95 2.83 -0.17
CA SER A 209 -11.32 1.80 0.78
C SER A 209 -10.79 2.17 2.15
N VAL A 210 -11.68 2.65 3.03
CA VAL A 210 -11.37 3.03 4.42
C VAL A 210 -12.01 2.01 5.35
N TYR A 211 -11.18 1.27 6.10
CA TYR A 211 -11.66 0.27 7.05
C TYR A 211 -11.81 0.86 8.45
N GLY A 212 -12.95 0.57 9.07
CA GLY A 212 -13.29 1.03 10.42
C GLY A 212 -13.92 2.43 10.49
N MET A 213 -14.80 2.63 11.49
CA MET A 213 -15.50 3.90 11.67
C MET A 213 -14.55 5.01 12.12
N SER A 214 -13.62 4.70 13.01
CA SER A 214 -12.60 5.67 13.47
C SER A 214 -11.81 6.28 12.31
N MET A 215 -11.39 5.46 11.34
CA MET A 215 -10.64 5.96 10.18
C MET A 215 -11.49 6.80 9.22
N LYS A 216 -12.80 6.51 9.13
CA LYS A 216 -13.72 7.38 8.38
C LYS A 216 -13.85 8.76 9.03
N LEU A 217 -13.88 8.81 10.38
CA LEU A 217 -13.89 10.07 11.13
C LEU A 217 -12.58 10.84 10.93
N VAL A 218 -11.42 10.18 10.99
CA VAL A 218 -10.11 10.79 10.70
C VAL A 218 -10.09 11.36 9.27
N HIS A 219 -10.59 10.62 8.29
CA HIS A 219 -10.69 11.10 6.91
C HIS A 219 -11.59 12.34 6.79
N LEU A 220 -12.72 12.36 7.48
CA LEU A 220 -13.64 13.50 7.49
C LEU A 220 -12.99 14.72 8.19
N ALA A 221 -12.35 14.50 9.33
CA ALA A 221 -11.63 15.54 10.05
C ALA A 221 -10.51 16.17 9.21
N GLY A 222 -9.73 15.33 8.50
CA GLY A 222 -8.68 15.80 7.59
C GLY A 222 -9.20 16.65 6.41
N LYS A 223 -10.47 16.52 6.06
CA LYS A 223 -11.11 17.34 5.02
C LYS A 223 -11.70 18.65 5.54
N LEU A 224 -12.19 18.65 6.75
CA LEU A 224 -13.01 19.76 7.30
C LEU A 224 -12.22 20.67 8.25
N LEU A 225 -11.22 20.15 8.96
CA LEU A 225 -10.48 20.91 9.96
C LEU A 225 -9.24 21.56 9.34
N PRO A 226 -8.94 22.81 9.70
CA PRO A 226 -7.67 23.45 9.36
C PRO A 226 -6.50 22.61 9.90
N THR A 227 -5.46 22.44 9.09
CA THR A 227 -4.27 21.62 9.45
C THR A 227 -3.64 22.05 10.78
N ARG A 228 -3.65 23.35 11.10
CA ARG A 228 -3.13 23.90 12.37
C ARG A 228 -3.84 23.32 13.59
N VAL A 229 -5.18 23.21 13.53
CA VAL A 229 -5.98 22.61 14.62
C VAL A 229 -5.64 21.13 14.81
N VAL A 230 -5.52 20.39 13.70
CA VAL A 230 -5.16 18.98 13.74
C VAL A 230 -3.79 18.77 14.36
N LEU A 231 -2.78 19.56 13.95
CA LEU A 231 -1.42 19.45 14.48
C LEU A 231 -1.35 19.86 15.97
N SER A 232 -2.11 20.88 16.41
CA SER A 232 -2.19 21.24 17.83
C SER A 232 -2.70 20.08 18.68
N VAL A 233 -3.80 19.45 18.26
CA VAL A 233 -4.36 18.29 18.97
C VAL A 233 -3.37 17.10 18.98
N MET A 234 -2.67 16.86 17.87
CA MET A 234 -1.68 15.78 17.79
C MET A 234 -0.49 16.04 18.72
N ASN A 235 0.03 17.27 18.78
CA ASN A 235 1.12 17.65 19.68
C ASN A 235 0.72 17.49 21.14
N GLU A 236 -0.50 17.93 21.53
CA GLU A 236 -0.99 17.69 22.90
C GLU A 236 -1.11 16.21 23.28
N MET A 237 -1.47 15.36 22.30
CA MET A 237 -1.54 13.93 22.53
C MET A 237 -0.14 13.29 22.66
N MET A 238 0.88 13.83 21.99
CA MET A 238 2.26 13.37 22.09
C MET A 238 2.88 13.77 23.41
N ASN A 239 2.76 15.04 23.82
CA ASN A 239 3.31 15.57 25.08
C ASN A 239 2.70 14.94 26.35
N LYS A 240 1.55 14.30 26.27
CA LYS A 240 0.95 13.55 27.40
C LYS A 240 1.53 12.16 27.60
N HIS A 241 2.44 11.74 26.73
CA HIS A 241 3.06 10.42 26.76
C HIS A 241 4.59 10.48 26.97
N GLU A 242 5.17 11.70 27.06
CA GLU A 242 6.49 11.98 27.67
C GLU A 242 6.32 12.17 29.19
#